data_b4b8e82fd300fe7c4946ed7d24b7c1a6
#
_entry.id   b4b8e82fd300fe7c4946ed7d24b7c1a6
#
_cell.length_a   1.000
_cell.length_b   1.000
_cell.length_c   1.000
_cell.angle_alpha   90.00
_cell.angle_beta   90.00
_cell.angle_gamma   90.00
#
_symmetry.space_group_name_H-M   'P 1'
#
loop_
_entity.id
_entity.type
_entity.pdbx_description
1 polymer ?
#
loop_
_entity_poly.entity_id
_entity_poly.type
_entity_poly.pdbx_seq_one_letter_code
_entity_poly.pdbx_strand_id
1 'polypeptide(L)'
;MEIITLTLYTAYVRNVSKPNSLLIIAKPESGKTEVLKKFISNKNVAYVSDLTAYGLERDYLSKIEAGEIRHIIIPDLLKPLSRKESTVKGFITSMNALIEEGVASASTYATRRMSEKHVKCGIVTAITGAELSDQRHSWGRLGFLSRIVPFSYSYGIETVKKVFDYILGLDYLEEHDIELKRIPREDKEVKLPRKYAQAILPSIATIAKAQKTYGFRLQKQFQALLQASALEKGRNSVNSSDVDRLLPLMNWVNFDEKPMSPARRRPK
;
A
#
# COMPACT_ATOMS: atom_id res chain seq x y z
N MET A 1 -5.48 4.54 8.91
CA MET A 1 -6.06 3.18 8.93
C MET A 1 -6.88 2.88 7.68
N GLU A 2 -7.78 3.74 7.28
CA GLU A 2 -8.70 3.53 6.15
C GLU A 2 -8.01 3.15 4.83
N ILE A 3 -6.97 3.86 4.42
CA ILE A 3 -6.22 3.55 3.18
C ILE A 3 -5.57 2.17 3.24
N ILE A 4 -5.10 1.72 4.41
CA ILE A 4 -4.53 0.37 4.59
C ILE A 4 -5.62 -0.68 4.39
N THR A 5 -6.78 -0.51 5.04
CA THR A 5 -7.94 -1.39 4.89
C THR A 5 -8.31 -1.54 3.41
N LEU A 6 -8.49 -0.43 2.70
CA LEU A 6 -8.82 -0.46 1.27
C LEU A 6 -7.73 -1.15 0.45
N THR A 7 -6.45 -0.90 0.76
CA THR A 7 -5.32 -1.54 0.09
C THR A 7 -5.39 -3.07 0.24
N LEU A 8 -5.62 -3.56 1.46
CA LEU A 8 -5.74 -5.00 1.73
C LEU A 8 -6.94 -5.63 1.00
N TYR A 9 -8.08 -4.93 0.90
CA TYR A 9 -9.24 -5.42 0.16
C TYR A 9 -9.02 -5.53 -1.35
N THR A 10 -8.06 -4.81 -1.94
CA THR A 10 -7.77 -4.94 -3.38
C THR A 10 -7.38 -6.35 -3.80
N ALA A 11 -6.83 -7.15 -2.88
CA ALA A 11 -6.44 -8.54 -3.13
C ALA A 11 -7.62 -9.51 -3.32
N TYR A 12 -8.83 -9.08 -3.01
CA TYR A 12 -10.04 -9.90 -3.10
C TYR A 12 -10.97 -9.45 -4.25
N VAL A 13 -10.53 -8.49 -5.05
CA VAL A 13 -11.26 -8.02 -6.24
C VAL A 13 -10.74 -8.76 -7.46
N ARG A 14 -11.56 -9.66 -8.03
CA ARG A 14 -11.18 -10.55 -9.15
C ARG A 14 -10.74 -9.81 -10.40
N ASN A 15 -11.42 -8.72 -10.73
CA ASN A 15 -11.15 -7.93 -11.94
C ASN A 15 -10.11 -6.82 -11.73
N VAL A 16 -9.31 -6.92 -10.68
CA VAL A 16 -8.08 -6.14 -10.47
C VAL A 16 -6.88 -7.03 -10.81
N SER A 17 -5.98 -6.53 -11.65
CA SER A 17 -4.86 -7.32 -12.17
C SER A 17 -3.84 -7.73 -11.12
N LYS A 18 -3.78 -7.01 -10.00
CA LYS A 18 -2.85 -7.22 -8.89
C LYS A 18 -3.31 -6.48 -7.64
N PRO A 19 -2.98 -6.98 -6.43
CA PRO A 19 -3.17 -6.23 -5.19
C PRO A 19 -2.40 -4.91 -5.21
N ASN A 20 -2.96 -3.86 -4.62
CA ASN A 20 -2.23 -2.61 -4.47
C ASN A 20 -1.14 -2.73 -3.42
N SER A 21 -0.11 -1.90 -3.57
CA SER A 21 0.94 -1.71 -2.58
C SER A 21 0.93 -0.28 -2.05
N LEU A 22 1.27 -0.11 -0.78
CA LEU A 22 1.17 1.16 -0.05
C LEU A 22 2.49 1.48 0.66
N LEU A 23 3.01 2.69 0.46
CA LEU A 23 4.14 3.25 1.19
C LEU A 23 3.66 4.39 2.10
N ILE A 24 3.69 4.17 3.40
CA ILE A 24 3.32 5.18 4.39
C ILE A 24 4.54 6.03 4.72
N ILE A 25 4.37 7.35 4.60
CA ILE A 25 5.44 8.32 4.82
C ILE A 25 5.01 9.27 5.91
N ALA A 26 5.73 9.31 7.01
CA ALA A 26 5.47 10.26 8.10
C ALA A 26 6.69 10.40 9.00
N LYS A 27 6.70 11.43 9.83
CA LYS A 27 7.77 11.72 10.79
C LYS A 27 8.03 10.54 11.74
N PRO A 28 9.22 10.46 12.35
CA PRO A 28 9.42 9.61 13.53
C PRO A 28 8.31 9.85 14.56
N GLU A 29 8.03 8.85 15.38
CA GLU A 29 7.03 8.92 16.49
C GLU A 29 5.59 9.20 16.04
N SER A 30 5.28 9.09 14.73
CA SER A 30 3.93 9.32 14.20
C SER A 30 3.02 8.10 14.26
N GLY A 31 3.40 7.03 14.98
CA GLY A 31 2.58 5.83 15.14
C GLY A 31 2.50 4.91 13.92
N LYS A 32 3.35 5.08 12.88
CA LYS A 32 3.34 4.23 11.67
C LYS A 32 3.36 2.74 11.99
N THR A 33 4.32 2.33 12.80
CA THR A 33 4.52 0.93 13.19
C THR A 33 3.33 0.41 13.98
N GLU A 34 2.81 1.19 14.94
CA GLU A 34 1.65 0.80 15.75
C GLU A 34 0.38 0.65 14.90
N VAL A 35 0.16 1.56 13.96
CA VAL A 35 -0.96 1.43 13.02
C VAL A 35 -0.84 0.17 12.16
N LEU A 36 0.36 -0.18 11.68
CA LEU A 36 0.57 -1.37 10.88
C LEU A 36 0.44 -2.67 11.68
N LYS A 37 0.87 -2.66 12.95
CA LYS A 37 0.71 -3.81 13.87
C LYS A 37 -0.75 -4.19 14.05
N LYS A 38 -1.68 -3.24 14.05
CA LYS A 38 -3.11 -3.50 14.20
C LYS A 38 -3.72 -4.40 13.12
N PHE A 39 -3.01 -4.65 12.02
CA PHE A 39 -3.47 -5.52 10.95
C PHE A 39 -2.85 -6.93 10.95
N ILE A 40 -2.07 -7.28 11.98
CA ILE A 40 -1.27 -8.51 12.04
C ILE A 40 -2.12 -9.78 12.08
N SER A 41 -3.28 -9.74 12.74
CA SER A 41 -4.19 -10.88 12.92
C SER A 41 -5.03 -11.20 11.68
N ASN A 42 -4.92 -10.38 10.62
CA ASN A 42 -5.76 -10.58 9.45
C ASN A 42 -5.32 -11.79 8.61
N LYS A 43 -6.29 -12.60 8.22
CA LYS A 43 -6.07 -13.69 7.28
C LYS A 43 -5.44 -13.18 5.97
N ASN A 44 -4.53 -13.98 5.42
CA ASN A 44 -3.80 -13.68 4.18
C ASN A 44 -2.86 -12.46 4.26
N VAL A 45 -2.53 -12.00 5.45
CA VAL A 45 -1.54 -10.96 5.71
C VAL A 45 -0.34 -11.58 6.42
N ALA A 46 0.86 -11.40 5.89
CA ALA A 46 2.10 -11.72 6.58
C ALA A 46 2.72 -10.44 7.15
N TYR A 47 3.02 -10.44 8.44
CA TYR A 47 3.74 -9.34 9.10
C TYR A 47 5.20 -9.73 9.27
N VAL A 48 6.12 -8.94 8.70
CA VAL A 48 7.54 -9.28 8.62
C VAL A 48 8.38 -8.10 9.08
N SER A 49 9.08 -8.23 10.20
CA SER A 49 9.90 -7.14 10.75
C SER A 49 11.18 -6.87 9.95
N ASP A 50 11.65 -7.86 9.21
CA ASP A 50 12.84 -7.76 8.36
C ASP A 50 12.76 -8.77 7.21
N LEU A 51 13.13 -8.35 5.99
CA LEU A 51 13.00 -9.16 4.80
C LEU A 51 14.20 -8.98 3.87
N THR A 52 14.66 -10.07 3.28
CA THR A 52 15.64 -10.07 2.19
C THR A 52 15.02 -10.67 0.93
N ALA A 53 15.65 -10.46 -0.23
CA ALA A 53 15.25 -11.16 -1.45
C ALA A 53 15.23 -12.69 -1.26
N TYR A 54 16.27 -13.24 -0.67
CA TYR A 54 16.37 -14.67 -0.38
C TYR A 54 15.29 -15.14 0.61
N GLY A 55 15.05 -14.40 1.70
CA GLY A 55 13.99 -14.74 2.67
C GLY A 55 12.61 -14.70 2.04
N LEU A 56 12.34 -13.71 1.16
CA LEU A 56 11.10 -13.62 0.39
C LEU A 56 10.88 -14.88 -0.45
N GLU A 57 11.88 -15.30 -1.20
CA GLU A 57 11.81 -16.48 -2.07
C GLU A 57 11.65 -17.78 -1.28
N ARG A 58 12.45 -17.97 -0.23
CA ARG A 58 12.48 -19.21 0.55
C ARG A 58 11.23 -19.41 1.40
N ASP A 59 10.79 -18.37 2.12
CA ASP A 59 9.84 -18.51 3.22
C ASP A 59 8.40 -18.09 2.83
N TYR A 60 8.26 -17.23 1.81
CA TYR A 60 6.98 -16.60 1.48
C TYR A 60 6.44 -16.94 0.09
N LEU A 61 7.29 -17.16 -0.90
CA LEU A 61 6.83 -17.30 -2.29
C LEU A 61 5.83 -18.45 -2.47
N SER A 62 6.06 -19.63 -1.82
CA SER A 62 5.12 -20.75 -1.85
C SER A 62 3.76 -20.44 -1.25
N LYS A 63 3.76 -19.71 -0.15
CA LYS A 63 2.52 -19.32 0.55
C LYS A 63 1.73 -18.30 -0.25
N ILE A 64 2.43 -17.40 -0.95
CA ILE A 64 1.78 -16.43 -1.85
C ILE A 64 1.18 -17.18 -3.05
N GLU A 65 1.90 -18.13 -3.63
CA GLU A 65 1.43 -18.96 -4.74
C GLU A 65 0.19 -19.79 -4.37
N ALA A 66 0.17 -20.34 -3.15
CA ALA A 66 -0.99 -21.04 -2.59
C ALA A 66 -2.17 -20.11 -2.24
N GLY A 67 -1.98 -18.77 -2.31
CA GLY A 67 -2.98 -17.80 -1.89
C GLY A 67 -3.16 -17.65 -0.38
N GLU A 68 -2.27 -18.28 0.40
CA GLU A 68 -2.25 -18.15 1.86
C GLU A 68 -1.83 -16.74 2.29
N ILE A 69 -0.95 -16.10 1.52
CA ILE A 69 -0.51 -14.72 1.71
C ILE A 69 -0.88 -13.91 0.47
N ARG A 70 -1.55 -12.79 0.67
CA ARG A 70 -1.95 -11.84 -0.37
C ARG A 70 -1.33 -10.46 -0.19
N HIS A 71 -0.94 -10.15 1.05
CA HIS A 71 -0.18 -8.94 1.38
C HIS A 71 0.92 -9.25 2.39
N ILE A 72 2.04 -8.55 2.22
CA ILE A 72 3.13 -8.53 3.21
C ILE A 72 3.16 -7.13 3.82
N ILE A 73 3.13 -7.06 5.16
CA ILE A 73 3.34 -5.82 5.91
C ILE A 73 4.77 -5.81 6.43
N ILE A 74 5.54 -4.80 6.02
CA ILE A 74 6.88 -4.52 6.54
C ILE A 74 6.77 -3.19 7.30
N PRO A 75 6.73 -3.19 8.65
CA PRO A 75 6.38 -2.01 9.42
C PRO A 75 7.38 -0.87 9.30
N ASP A 76 8.62 -1.21 8.95
CA ASP A 76 9.71 -0.25 8.77
C ASP A 76 10.72 -0.78 7.76
N LEU A 77 11.02 0.04 6.75
CA LEU A 77 12.03 -0.29 5.73
C LEU A 77 13.46 -0.03 6.21
N LEU A 78 13.68 0.60 7.35
CA LEU A 78 15.02 0.93 7.83
C LEU A 78 15.93 -0.31 7.92
N LYS A 79 15.42 -1.42 8.49
CA LYS A 79 16.20 -2.66 8.62
C LYS A 79 16.64 -3.24 7.26
N PRO A 80 15.75 -3.48 6.30
CA PRO A 80 16.17 -3.90 4.96
C PRO A 80 17.16 -2.93 4.29
N LEU A 81 17.01 -1.63 4.53
CA LEU A 81 17.80 -0.57 3.90
C LEU A 81 19.16 -0.34 4.57
N SER A 82 19.36 -0.74 5.81
CA SER A 82 20.63 -0.62 6.54
C SER A 82 21.73 -1.57 6.06
N ARG A 83 21.41 -2.43 5.08
CA ARG A 83 22.33 -3.41 4.52
C ARG A 83 23.22 -2.81 3.42
N LYS A 84 24.19 -3.62 2.94
CA LYS A 84 25.04 -3.23 1.81
C LYS A 84 24.18 -2.89 0.59
N GLU A 85 24.57 -1.88 -0.18
CA GLU A 85 23.85 -1.35 -1.33
C GLU A 85 23.39 -2.43 -2.34
N SER A 86 24.26 -3.40 -2.62
CA SER A 86 23.93 -4.53 -3.51
C SER A 86 22.77 -5.38 -2.98
N THR A 87 22.72 -5.62 -1.67
CA THR A 87 21.63 -6.35 -1.01
C THR A 87 20.33 -5.56 -1.06
N VAL A 88 20.39 -4.25 -0.79
CA VAL A 88 19.23 -3.35 -0.88
C VAL A 88 18.69 -3.31 -2.31
N LYS A 89 19.56 -3.17 -3.30
CA LYS A 89 19.16 -3.18 -4.71
C LYS A 89 18.49 -4.50 -5.10
N GLY A 90 19.04 -5.63 -4.69
CA GLY A 90 18.43 -6.94 -4.90
C GLY A 90 17.05 -7.06 -4.25
N PHE A 91 16.91 -6.61 -3.01
CA PHE A 91 15.63 -6.58 -2.29
C PHE A 91 14.57 -5.74 -3.02
N ILE A 92 14.88 -4.50 -3.39
CA ILE A 92 13.96 -3.62 -4.12
C ILE A 92 13.57 -4.21 -5.48
N THR A 93 14.51 -4.86 -6.16
CA THR A 93 14.24 -5.52 -7.45
C THR A 93 13.28 -6.70 -7.28
N SER A 94 13.47 -7.53 -6.25
CA SER A 94 12.55 -8.65 -5.94
C SER A 94 11.16 -8.15 -5.54
N MET A 95 11.08 -7.06 -4.77
CA MET A 95 9.80 -6.42 -4.46
C MET A 95 9.10 -5.88 -5.71
N ASN A 96 9.83 -5.26 -6.63
CA ASN A 96 9.29 -4.79 -7.90
C ASN A 96 8.70 -5.94 -8.74
N ALA A 97 9.43 -7.04 -8.85
CA ALA A 97 8.96 -8.23 -9.55
C ALA A 97 7.67 -8.76 -8.90
N LEU A 98 7.64 -8.89 -7.59
CA LEU A 98 6.46 -9.38 -6.86
C LEU A 98 5.22 -8.49 -7.05
N ILE A 99 5.41 -7.17 -6.97
CA ILE A 99 4.30 -6.19 -7.05
C ILE A 99 3.73 -6.08 -8.47
N GLU A 100 4.57 -6.08 -9.51
CA GLU A 100 4.16 -5.68 -10.85
C GLU A 100 4.08 -6.85 -11.82
N GLU A 101 5.19 -7.54 -12.00
CA GLU A 101 5.34 -8.54 -13.05
C GLU A 101 4.85 -9.91 -12.60
N GLY A 102 4.93 -10.15 -11.29
CA GLY A 102 4.80 -11.45 -10.69
C GLY A 102 6.09 -12.27 -10.86
N VAL A 103 6.31 -13.17 -9.94
CA VAL A 103 7.47 -14.07 -9.95
C VAL A 103 7.02 -15.40 -10.54
N ALA A 104 7.44 -15.71 -11.77
CA ALA A 104 7.18 -17.00 -12.42
C ALA A 104 8.27 -18.02 -12.14
N SER A 105 9.52 -17.56 -12.02
CA SER A 105 10.65 -18.40 -11.67
C SER A 105 11.67 -17.61 -10.87
N ALA A 106 12.24 -18.24 -9.85
CA ALA A 106 13.37 -17.71 -9.10
C ALA A 106 14.50 -18.72 -9.17
N SER A 107 15.67 -18.28 -9.63
CA SER A 107 16.88 -19.08 -9.64
C SER A 107 17.97 -18.29 -8.93
N THR A 108 18.35 -18.75 -7.75
CA THR A 108 19.47 -18.23 -6.99
C THR A 108 20.54 -19.33 -6.87
N TYR A 109 21.72 -18.99 -6.38
CA TYR A 109 22.78 -19.97 -6.17
C TYR A 109 22.35 -21.15 -5.26
N ALA A 110 21.40 -20.90 -4.36
CA ALA A 110 20.94 -21.89 -3.38
C ALA A 110 19.58 -22.54 -3.75
N THR A 111 18.77 -21.93 -4.62
CA THR A 111 17.42 -22.40 -4.93
C THR A 111 17.06 -22.15 -6.39
N ARG A 112 16.45 -23.16 -7.01
CA ARG A 112 15.81 -23.04 -8.32
C ARG A 112 14.33 -23.36 -8.16
N ARG A 113 13.48 -22.40 -8.43
CA ARG A 113 12.04 -22.57 -8.37
C ARG A 113 11.40 -22.11 -9.67
N MET A 114 10.48 -22.90 -10.17
CA MET A 114 9.63 -22.56 -11.31
C MET A 114 8.18 -22.62 -10.83
N SER A 115 7.42 -21.53 -11.04
CA SER A 115 5.99 -21.50 -10.82
C SER A 115 5.26 -21.53 -12.16
N GLU A 116 4.17 -22.26 -12.26
CA GLU A 116 3.32 -22.26 -13.44
C GLU A 116 2.54 -20.95 -13.60
N LYS A 117 2.40 -20.18 -12.53
CA LYS A 117 1.67 -18.92 -12.50
C LYS A 117 2.56 -17.78 -12.03
N HIS A 118 2.36 -16.60 -12.61
CA HIS A 118 2.97 -15.37 -12.10
C HIS A 118 2.38 -15.01 -10.75
N VAL A 119 3.19 -15.12 -9.71
CA VAL A 119 2.80 -14.87 -8.32
C VAL A 119 2.93 -13.38 -8.01
N LYS A 120 1.84 -12.76 -7.60
CA LYS A 120 1.79 -11.34 -7.22
C LYS A 120 1.27 -11.19 -5.80
N CYS A 121 1.85 -10.22 -5.08
CA CYS A 121 1.46 -9.92 -3.71
C CYS A 121 1.54 -8.41 -3.49
N GLY A 122 0.61 -7.85 -2.74
CA GLY A 122 0.69 -6.46 -2.32
C GLY A 122 1.67 -6.29 -1.16
N ILE A 123 2.26 -5.11 -1.06
CA ILE A 123 3.17 -4.76 0.03
C ILE A 123 2.67 -3.50 0.71
N VAL A 124 2.59 -3.53 2.03
CA VAL A 124 2.29 -2.35 2.86
C VAL A 124 3.50 -2.09 3.74
N THR A 125 4.06 -0.90 3.64
CA THR A 125 5.28 -0.59 4.38
C THR A 125 5.33 0.87 4.79
N ALA A 126 6.26 1.22 5.66
CA ALA A 126 6.44 2.57 6.15
C ALA A 126 7.91 3.01 6.12
N ILE A 127 8.10 4.32 5.99
CA ILE A 127 9.40 4.97 5.97
C ILE A 127 9.26 6.40 6.52
N THR A 128 10.34 7.02 6.97
CA THR A 128 10.34 8.44 7.27
C THR A 128 10.61 9.28 6.00
N GLY A 129 10.22 10.55 6.02
CA GLY A 129 10.49 11.46 4.90
C GLY A 129 11.98 11.67 4.66
N ALA A 130 12.80 11.68 5.72
CA ALA A 130 14.26 11.81 5.61
C ALA A 130 14.88 10.60 4.90
N GLU A 131 14.57 9.39 5.36
CA GLU A 131 15.06 8.14 4.75
C GLU A 131 14.60 7.99 3.30
N LEU A 132 13.34 8.37 3.01
CA LEU A 132 12.82 8.36 1.64
C LEU A 132 13.61 9.34 0.76
N SER A 133 13.95 10.52 1.27
CA SER A 133 14.74 11.51 0.53
C SER A 133 16.09 10.94 0.08
N ASP A 134 16.76 10.21 0.95
CA ASP A 134 18.06 9.57 0.66
C ASP A 134 17.92 8.48 -0.42
N GLN A 135 16.82 7.75 -0.42
CA GLN A 135 16.59 6.65 -1.35
C GLN A 135 15.84 7.06 -2.64
N ARG A 136 15.24 8.25 -2.68
CA ARG A 136 14.27 8.66 -3.71
C ARG A 136 14.83 8.55 -5.14
N HIS A 137 16.08 8.98 -5.34
CA HIS A 137 16.72 8.92 -6.64
C HIS A 137 16.92 7.45 -7.10
N SER A 138 17.51 6.64 -6.26
CA SER A 138 17.77 5.21 -6.53
C SER A 138 16.47 4.44 -6.81
N TRP A 139 15.47 4.60 -5.96
CA TRP A 139 14.18 3.92 -6.12
C TRP A 139 13.38 4.43 -7.32
N GLY A 140 13.51 5.71 -7.66
CA GLY A 140 12.95 6.26 -8.89
C GLY A 140 13.53 5.60 -10.13
N ARG A 141 14.85 5.44 -10.19
CA ARG A 141 15.56 4.76 -11.29
C ARG A 141 15.19 3.27 -11.38
N LEU A 142 15.00 2.60 -10.27
CA LEU A 142 14.54 1.20 -10.21
C LEU A 142 13.04 1.05 -10.51
N GLY A 143 12.30 2.16 -10.62
CA GLY A 143 10.86 2.16 -10.89
C GLY A 143 10.00 1.73 -9.71
N PHE A 144 10.54 1.57 -8.50
CA PHE A 144 9.81 1.15 -7.32
C PHE A 144 8.73 2.16 -6.92
N LEU A 145 9.09 3.46 -6.88
CA LEU A 145 8.15 4.50 -6.48
C LEU A 145 6.93 4.65 -7.40
N SER A 146 7.02 4.24 -8.66
CA SER A 146 5.89 4.28 -9.58
C SER A 146 4.93 3.08 -9.43
N ARG A 147 5.32 2.06 -8.65
CA ARG A 147 4.56 0.81 -8.47
C ARG A 147 3.79 0.76 -7.15
N ILE A 148 4.13 1.65 -6.22
CA ILE A 148 3.55 1.72 -4.89
C ILE A 148 2.80 3.05 -4.71
N VAL A 149 1.67 3.02 -4.03
CA VAL A 149 0.91 4.24 -3.71
C VAL A 149 1.61 4.92 -2.52
N PRO A 150 2.17 6.13 -2.68
CA PRO A 150 2.68 6.87 -1.54
C PRO A 150 1.53 7.50 -0.77
N PHE A 151 1.52 7.36 0.54
CA PHE A 151 0.56 7.99 1.42
C PHE A 151 1.28 8.67 2.57
N SER A 152 1.27 9.98 2.56
CA SER A 152 1.91 10.78 3.60
C SER A 152 0.90 11.33 4.59
N TYR A 153 1.32 11.55 5.83
CA TYR A 153 0.52 12.29 6.80
C TYR A 153 1.41 13.02 7.81
N SER A 154 0.84 14.04 8.40
CA SER A 154 1.44 14.78 9.51
C SER A 154 0.35 15.17 10.49
N TYR A 155 0.71 15.30 11.75
CA TYR A 155 -0.21 15.72 12.79
C TYR A 155 -0.28 17.24 12.87
N GLY A 156 -1.50 17.78 12.90
CA GLY A 156 -1.76 19.13 13.33
C GLY A 156 -1.72 19.23 14.87
N ILE A 157 -1.65 20.46 15.38
CA ILE A 157 -1.55 20.73 16.83
C ILE A 157 -2.65 20.03 17.63
N GLU A 158 -3.88 20.05 17.17
CA GLU A 158 -5.01 19.41 17.85
C GLU A 158 -4.89 17.87 17.87
N THR A 159 -4.33 17.27 16.83
CA THR A 159 -4.06 15.83 16.82
C THR A 159 -2.96 15.47 17.80
N VAL A 160 -1.90 16.29 17.87
CA VAL A 160 -0.80 16.09 18.83
C VAL A 160 -1.33 16.14 20.26
N LYS A 161 -2.18 17.13 20.61
CA LYS A 161 -2.83 17.20 21.93
C LYS A 161 -3.61 15.92 22.25
N LYS A 162 -4.45 15.46 21.33
CA LYS A 162 -5.22 14.22 21.52
C LYS A 162 -4.33 12.98 21.73
N VAL A 163 -3.18 12.93 21.05
CA VAL A 163 -2.22 11.83 21.25
C VAL A 163 -1.59 11.92 22.63
N PHE A 164 -1.25 13.11 23.12
CA PHE A 164 -0.77 13.27 24.49
C PHE A 164 -1.82 12.86 25.51
N ASP A 165 -3.07 13.30 25.37
CA ASP A 165 -4.17 12.92 26.27
C ASP A 165 -4.37 11.38 26.27
N TYR A 166 -4.33 10.75 25.10
CA TYR A 166 -4.42 9.29 24.93
C TYR A 166 -3.27 8.55 25.66
N ILE A 167 -2.04 9.09 25.60
CA ILE A 167 -0.89 8.51 26.30
C ILE A 167 -1.02 8.73 27.81
N LEU A 168 -1.46 9.91 28.24
CA LEU A 168 -1.68 10.22 29.67
C LEU A 168 -2.77 9.34 30.30
N GLY A 169 -3.82 9.02 29.56
CA GLY A 169 -4.88 8.12 29.98
C GLY A 169 -4.51 6.64 29.99
N LEU A 170 -3.33 6.26 29.48
CA LEU A 170 -2.91 4.88 29.24
C LEU A 170 -3.82 4.10 28.29
N ASP A 171 -4.64 4.79 27.50
CA ASP A 171 -5.62 4.19 26.56
C ASP A 171 -4.97 3.29 25.52
N TYR A 172 -3.66 3.48 25.26
CA TYR A 172 -2.90 2.62 24.34
C TYR A 172 -2.73 1.17 24.82
N LEU A 173 -2.97 0.90 26.12
CA LEU A 173 -2.93 -0.46 26.68
C LEU A 173 -4.18 -1.28 26.32
N GLU A 174 -5.27 -0.61 25.94
CA GLU A 174 -6.55 -1.23 25.54
C GLU A 174 -6.68 -1.36 24.00
N GLU A 175 -5.59 -1.22 23.27
CA GLU A 175 -5.63 -1.28 21.82
C GLU A 175 -5.97 -2.67 21.29
N HIS A 176 -6.88 -2.69 20.33
CA HIS A 176 -7.32 -3.91 19.64
C HIS A 176 -6.83 -3.96 18.19
N ASP A 177 -6.64 -5.16 17.70
CA ASP A 177 -6.38 -5.43 16.29
C ASP A 177 -7.56 -5.00 15.41
N ILE A 178 -7.24 -4.59 14.20
CA ILE A 178 -8.23 -4.26 13.19
C ILE A 178 -8.46 -5.48 12.30
N GLU A 179 -9.62 -6.08 12.46
CA GLU A 179 -10.03 -7.17 11.59
C GLU A 179 -10.72 -6.65 10.33
N LEU A 180 -10.33 -7.20 9.20
CA LEU A 180 -11.03 -6.98 7.93
C LEU A 180 -12.38 -7.73 7.99
N LYS A 181 -13.46 -6.95 8.02
CA LYS A 181 -14.81 -7.49 8.06
C LYS A 181 -15.23 -7.95 6.65
N ARG A 182 -15.97 -9.07 6.56
CA ARG A 182 -16.56 -9.55 5.29
C ARG A 182 -15.53 -9.90 4.21
N ILE A 183 -14.40 -10.49 4.59
CA ILE A 183 -13.47 -11.08 3.61
C ILE A 183 -14.24 -12.17 2.84
N PRO A 184 -14.34 -12.08 1.50
CA PRO A 184 -15.04 -13.09 0.72
C PRO A 184 -14.24 -14.41 0.71
N ARG A 185 -14.93 -15.54 0.64
CA ARG A 185 -14.29 -16.87 0.50
C ARG A 185 -13.56 -17.00 -0.83
N GLU A 186 -14.14 -16.41 -1.89
CA GLU A 186 -13.59 -16.36 -3.25
C GLU A 186 -13.52 -14.90 -3.72
N ASP A 187 -12.57 -14.61 -4.59
CA ASP A 187 -12.42 -13.28 -5.16
C ASP A 187 -13.66 -12.87 -5.94
N LYS A 188 -14.16 -11.67 -5.67
CA LYS A 188 -15.40 -11.16 -6.25
C LYS A 188 -15.12 -10.16 -7.37
N GLU A 189 -15.90 -10.26 -8.42
CA GLU A 189 -15.96 -9.21 -9.42
C GLU A 189 -16.75 -8.03 -8.89
N VAL A 190 -16.14 -6.83 -8.98
CA VAL A 190 -16.77 -5.58 -8.57
C VAL A 190 -16.83 -4.65 -9.78
N LYS A 191 -18.05 -4.33 -10.24
CA LYS A 191 -18.26 -3.43 -11.37
C LYS A 191 -17.80 -2.00 -11.03
N LEU A 192 -17.10 -1.37 -11.95
CA LEU A 192 -16.70 0.04 -11.85
C LEU A 192 -17.36 0.84 -12.99
N PRO A 193 -18.53 1.46 -12.75
CA PRO A 193 -19.15 2.31 -13.76
C PRO A 193 -18.23 3.47 -14.17
N ARG A 194 -18.14 3.72 -15.48
CA ARG A 194 -17.21 4.71 -16.07
C ARG A 194 -17.31 6.09 -15.42
N LYS A 195 -18.51 6.53 -15.07
CA LYS A 195 -18.76 7.84 -14.40
C LYS A 195 -17.97 8.00 -13.09
N TYR A 196 -17.82 6.93 -12.29
CA TYR A 196 -17.08 6.98 -11.02
C TYR A 196 -15.56 6.91 -11.25
N ALA A 197 -15.12 6.16 -12.25
CA ALA A 197 -13.71 6.18 -12.67
C ALA A 197 -13.33 7.58 -13.20
N GLN A 198 -14.23 8.26 -13.92
CA GLN A 198 -14.01 9.63 -14.41
C GLN A 198 -13.98 10.66 -13.27
N ALA A 199 -14.78 10.48 -12.23
CA ALA A 199 -14.86 11.43 -11.11
C ALA A 199 -13.51 11.62 -10.37
N ILE A 200 -12.63 10.64 -10.36
CA ILE A 200 -11.31 10.71 -9.71
C ILE A 200 -10.19 11.19 -10.64
N LEU A 201 -10.43 11.32 -11.96
CA LEU A 201 -9.38 11.72 -12.93
C LEU A 201 -8.72 13.06 -12.63
N PRO A 202 -9.45 14.13 -12.23
CA PRO A 202 -8.82 15.41 -11.90
C PRO A 202 -7.77 15.28 -10.76
N SER A 203 -8.10 14.52 -9.72
CA SER A 203 -7.18 14.26 -8.61
C SER A 203 -5.96 13.44 -9.08
N ILE A 204 -6.17 12.41 -9.90
CA ILE A 204 -5.09 11.62 -10.49
C ILE A 204 -4.17 12.50 -11.32
N ALA A 205 -4.71 13.38 -12.17
CA ALA A 205 -3.91 14.28 -13.00
C ALA A 205 -3.05 15.23 -12.14
N THR A 206 -3.61 15.74 -11.04
CA THR A 206 -2.88 16.59 -10.09
C THR A 206 -1.74 15.83 -9.43
N ILE A 207 -1.99 14.62 -8.93
CA ILE A 207 -0.97 13.76 -8.31
C ILE A 207 0.11 13.40 -9.32
N ALA A 208 -0.29 12.95 -10.52
CA ALA A 208 0.63 12.56 -11.59
C ALA A 208 1.56 13.70 -11.99
N LYS A 209 1.03 14.92 -12.11
CA LYS A 209 1.81 16.14 -12.37
C LYS A 209 2.84 16.39 -11.27
N ALA A 210 2.44 16.31 -10.01
CA ALA A 210 3.33 16.47 -8.86
C ALA A 210 4.44 15.42 -8.82
N GLN A 211 4.13 14.19 -9.20
CA GLN A 211 5.07 13.07 -9.26
C GLN A 211 5.87 12.99 -10.57
N LYS A 212 5.63 13.89 -11.52
CA LYS A 212 6.26 13.90 -12.85
C LYS A 212 6.07 12.58 -13.61
N THR A 213 4.85 12.03 -13.55
CA THR A 213 4.46 10.76 -14.21
C THR A 213 3.25 10.97 -15.12
N TYR A 214 2.94 9.99 -15.98
CA TYR A 214 1.71 9.99 -16.78
C TYR A 214 0.45 9.61 -15.98
N GLY A 215 0.60 9.01 -14.79
CA GLY A 215 -0.51 8.63 -13.93
C GLY A 215 -1.25 7.35 -14.30
N PHE A 216 -0.85 6.61 -15.33
CA PHE A 216 -1.58 5.40 -15.78
C PHE A 216 -1.61 4.29 -14.71
N ARG A 217 -0.50 4.07 -14.00
CA ARG A 217 -0.49 3.12 -12.88
C ARG A 217 -1.33 3.62 -11.72
N LEU A 218 -1.19 4.89 -11.39
CA LEU A 218 -1.95 5.55 -10.35
C LEU A 218 -3.46 5.43 -10.61
N GLN A 219 -3.90 5.64 -11.84
CA GLN A 219 -5.30 5.46 -12.23
C GLN A 219 -5.79 4.03 -11.94
N LYS A 220 -5.03 3.00 -12.34
CA LYS A 220 -5.39 1.60 -12.07
C LYS A 220 -5.44 1.31 -10.56
N GLN A 221 -4.48 1.83 -9.79
CA GLN A 221 -4.43 1.67 -8.34
C GLN A 221 -5.65 2.31 -7.65
N PHE A 222 -6.03 3.53 -8.04
CA PHE A 222 -7.20 4.19 -7.45
C PHE A 222 -8.53 3.58 -7.91
N GLN A 223 -8.62 3.07 -9.12
CA GLN A 223 -9.77 2.28 -9.55
C GLN A 223 -9.91 1.00 -8.70
N ALA A 224 -8.82 0.32 -8.41
CA ALA A 224 -8.82 -0.83 -7.50
C ALA A 224 -9.26 -0.46 -6.08
N LEU A 225 -8.86 0.71 -5.56
CA LEU A 225 -9.30 1.20 -4.24
C LEU A 225 -10.81 1.52 -4.21
N LEU A 226 -11.38 2.06 -5.30
CA LEU A 226 -12.84 2.25 -5.41
C LEU A 226 -13.58 0.89 -5.36
N GLN A 227 -13.09 -0.09 -6.10
CA GLN A 227 -13.66 -1.43 -6.10
C GLN A 227 -13.50 -2.11 -4.74
N ALA A 228 -12.36 -1.95 -4.07
CA ALA A 228 -12.11 -2.42 -2.71
C ALA A 228 -13.08 -1.78 -1.70
N SER A 229 -13.38 -0.49 -1.84
CA SER A 229 -14.36 0.21 -0.99
C SER A 229 -15.76 -0.36 -1.14
N ALA A 230 -16.19 -0.64 -2.36
CA ALA A 230 -17.49 -1.29 -2.60
C ALA A 230 -17.52 -2.71 -2.01
N LEU A 231 -16.45 -3.47 -2.20
CA LEU A 231 -16.32 -4.84 -1.69
C LEU A 231 -16.37 -4.89 -0.15
N GLU A 232 -15.65 -4.01 0.52
CA GLU A 232 -15.65 -3.90 1.99
C GLU A 232 -17.07 -3.66 2.55
N LYS A 233 -17.89 -2.90 1.82
CA LYS A 233 -19.29 -2.66 2.14
C LYS A 233 -20.24 -3.80 1.70
N GLY A 234 -19.69 -4.90 1.17
CA GLY A 234 -20.44 -6.06 0.69
C GLY A 234 -21.15 -5.85 -0.64
N ARG A 235 -20.75 -4.82 -1.41
CA ARG A 235 -21.34 -4.51 -2.72
C ARG A 235 -20.51 -5.07 -3.87
N ASN A 236 -21.15 -5.37 -4.97
CA ASN A 236 -20.54 -5.83 -6.21
C ASN A 236 -20.44 -4.72 -7.29
N SER A 237 -20.71 -3.47 -6.92
CA SER A 237 -20.60 -2.31 -7.79
C SER A 237 -20.24 -1.06 -7.01
N VAL A 238 -19.33 -0.28 -7.58
CA VAL A 238 -18.93 1.04 -7.07
C VAL A 238 -20.08 2.02 -7.22
N ASN A 239 -20.24 2.91 -6.23
CA ASN A 239 -21.20 4.00 -6.26
C ASN A 239 -20.56 5.34 -5.83
N SER A 240 -21.37 6.41 -5.69
CA SER A 240 -20.88 7.74 -5.31
C SER A 240 -20.21 7.76 -3.93
N SER A 241 -20.73 7.01 -2.96
CA SER A 241 -20.15 7.00 -1.61
C SER A 241 -18.70 6.48 -1.57
N ASP A 242 -18.30 5.62 -2.54
CA ASP A 242 -16.92 5.17 -2.65
C ASP A 242 -16.00 6.28 -3.16
N VAL A 243 -16.51 7.10 -4.08
CA VAL A 243 -15.79 8.29 -4.58
C VAL A 243 -15.63 9.31 -3.47
N ASP A 244 -16.71 9.62 -2.76
CA ASP A 244 -16.71 10.57 -1.65
C ASP A 244 -15.75 10.15 -0.52
N ARG A 245 -15.65 8.85 -0.29
CA ARG A 245 -14.71 8.23 0.66
C ARG A 245 -13.25 8.35 0.20
N LEU A 246 -12.98 8.14 -1.08
CA LEU A 246 -11.62 8.08 -1.61
C LEU A 246 -11.01 9.46 -1.85
N LEU A 247 -11.79 10.43 -2.31
CA LEU A 247 -11.30 11.77 -2.66
C LEU A 247 -10.51 12.47 -1.53
N PRO A 248 -10.97 12.46 -0.25
CA PRO A 248 -10.20 13.04 0.85
C PRO A 248 -8.85 12.36 1.07
N LEU A 249 -8.79 11.02 0.88
CA LEU A 249 -7.55 10.25 1.02
C LEU A 249 -6.54 10.61 -0.07
N MET A 250 -7.02 10.94 -1.28
CA MET A 250 -6.16 11.31 -2.40
C MET A 250 -5.35 12.59 -2.15
N ASN A 251 -5.80 13.49 -1.27
CA ASN A 251 -5.05 14.69 -0.90
C ASN A 251 -3.73 14.39 -0.17
N TRP A 252 -3.58 13.20 0.38
CA TRP A 252 -2.40 12.73 1.10
C TRP A 252 -1.50 11.82 0.27
N VAL A 253 -1.83 11.64 -1.02
CA VAL A 253 -1.08 10.78 -1.94
C VAL A 253 0.08 11.55 -2.55
N ASN A 254 1.15 11.65 -1.82
CA ASN A 254 2.39 12.29 -2.25
C ASN A 254 3.60 11.70 -1.50
N PHE A 255 4.80 12.08 -1.91
CA PHE A 255 6.06 11.68 -1.28
C PHE A 255 6.55 12.66 -0.21
N ASP A 256 5.84 13.76 -0.01
CA ASP A 256 6.19 14.80 0.95
C ASP A 256 5.19 14.76 2.12
N GLU A 257 5.61 15.09 3.33
CA GLU A 257 4.78 15.03 4.54
C GLU A 257 3.75 16.18 4.64
N LYS A 258 3.34 16.74 3.51
CA LYS A 258 2.33 17.82 3.44
C LYS A 258 1.19 17.39 2.53
N PRO A 259 -0.06 17.69 2.89
CA PRO A 259 -1.17 17.42 1.99
C PRO A 259 -1.00 18.21 0.70
N MET A 260 -1.41 17.62 -0.41
CA MET A 260 -1.50 18.35 -1.67
C MET A 260 -2.62 19.38 -1.56
N SER A 261 -2.37 20.62 -1.99
CA SER A 261 -3.42 21.62 -2.08
C SER A 261 -4.53 21.08 -2.99
N PRO A 262 -5.80 21.09 -2.54
CA PRO A 262 -6.91 20.63 -3.36
C PRO A 262 -6.91 21.40 -4.68
N ALA A 263 -7.09 20.68 -5.78
CA ALA A 263 -7.24 21.32 -7.08
C ALA A 263 -8.37 22.35 -6.96
N ARG A 264 -8.06 23.65 -7.16
CA ARG A 264 -9.08 24.70 -7.15
C ARG A 264 -10.16 24.30 -8.14
N ARG A 265 -11.37 23.99 -7.65
CA ARG A 265 -12.54 23.85 -8.52
C ARG A 265 -12.68 25.20 -9.24
N ARG A 266 -12.42 25.23 -10.55
CA ARG A 266 -12.83 26.40 -11.34
C ARG A 266 -14.34 26.48 -11.21
N PRO A 267 -14.89 27.61 -10.75
CA PRO A 267 -16.34 27.80 -10.81
C PRO A 267 -16.75 27.66 -12.29
N LYS A 268 -17.84 26.92 -12.50
CA LYS A 268 -18.47 26.80 -13.81
C LYS A 268 -19.11 28.14 -14.20
#